data_14bc5648a7a037ca1cc52a8c1f54551d
#
_entry.id   14bc5648a7a037ca1cc52a8c1f54551d
#
_cell.length_a   1.000
_cell.length_b   1.000
_cell.length_c   1.000
_cell.angle_alpha   90.00
_cell.angle_beta   90.00
_cell.angle_gamma   90.00
#
_symmetry.space_group_name_H-M   'P 1'
#
loop_
_entity.id
_entity.type
_entity.pdbx_description
1 polymer ?
#
loop_
_entity_poly.entity_id
_entity_poly.type
_entity_poly.pdbx_seq_one_letter_code
_entity_poly.pdbx_strand_id
1 'polypeptide(L)'
;VWRVIDTRQKMNLPFVYPEKPFIQTLLDIVEENDSEVNIFMDDTFSEKITLSDVETRLNSVDTITVIDPDTYEEHTKIIKNDFNWMAVTKFRVKEDWVFDEETSTMVVRILAIAPIMDVIDDNGNYRGQQAMFYAYYPDFRPYLMKHEVFNPVNDAQRMTWDDIFEMRLFSSYIMKESNIQDRRIKDYSTGQDALLESERIKEEIFTKEHNLWSY
;
A
#
# COMPACT_ATOMS: atom_id res chain seq x y z
N VAL A 1 -13.44 -0.97 -5.08
CA VAL A 1 -12.48 -0.19 -5.87
C VAL A 1 -11.09 -0.36 -5.29
N TRP A 2 -10.10 -0.48 -6.17
CA TRP A 2 -8.68 -0.52 -5.79
C TRP A 2 -7.96 0.68 -6.37
N ARG A 3 -7.33 1.46 -5.49
CA ARG A 3 -6.55 2.64 -5.86
C ARG A 3 -5.07 2.41 -5.61
N VAL A 4 -4.25 3.15 -6.33
CA VAL A 4 -2.81 3.19 -6.13
C VAL A 4 -2.38 4.61 -5.80
N ILE A 5 -1.70 4.76 -4.67
CA ILE A 5 -1.01 5.97 -4.24
C ILE A 5 0.43 5.83 -4.69
N ASP A 6 0.91 6.68 -5.58
CA ASP A 6 2.31 6.72 -6.00
C ASP A 6 3.06 7.77 -5.19
N THR A 7 4.04 7.34 -4.41
CA THR A 7 4.77 8.21 -3.47
C THR A 7 5.62 9.27 -4.16
N ARG A 8 5.89 9.12 -5.47
CA ARG A 8 6.64 10.11 -6.27
C ARG A 8 5.82 11.37 -6.57
N GLN A 9 4.51 11.32 -6.40
CA GLN A 9 3.65 12.48 -6.58
C GLN A 9 3.83 13.45 -5.43
N LYS A 10 3.85 14.75 -5.74
CA LYS A 10 4.12 15.81 -4.76
C LYS A 10 3.21 15.76 -3.53
N MET A 11 1.93 15.43 -3.72
CA MET A 11 0.96 15.36 -2.63
C MET A 11 1.22 14.17 -1.69
N ASN A 12 1.92 13.13 -2.19
CA ASN A 12 2.18 11.89 -1.48
C ASN A 12 3.57 11.83 -0.82
N LEU A 13 4.34 12.90 -0.86
CA LEU A 13 5.67 12.95 -0.24
C LEU A 13 5.68 12.61 1.25
N PRO A 14 4.64 12.91 2.06
CA PRO A 14 4.60 12.47 3.45
C PRO A 14 4.72 10.96 3.65
N PHE A 15 4.30 10.13 2.67
CA PHE A 15 4.41 8.67 2.74
C PHE A 15 5.85 8.16 2.77
N VAL A 16 6.79 8.92 2.24
CA VAL A 16 8.24 8.59 2.16
C VAL A 16 9.09 9.55 2.98
N TYR A 17 8.52 10.17 4.01
CA TYR A 17 9.26 11.07 4.88
C TYR A 17 10.46 10.34 5.50
N PRO A 18 11.71 10.86 5.35
CA PRO A 18 12.93 10.11 5.65
C PRO A 18 13.08 9.69 7.11
N GLU A 19 12.55 10.47 8.07
CA GLU A 19 12.66 10.14 9.49
C GLU A 19 11.70 9.02 9.90
N LYS A 20 10.49 8.98 9.32
CA LYS A 20 9.49 7.95 9.59
C LYS A 20 8.59 7.75 8.36
N PRO A 21 8.98 6.91 7.40
CA PRO A 21 8.13 6.59 6.24
C PRO A 21 6.89 5.80 6.69
N PHE A 22 5.80 5.91 5.95
CA PHE A 22 4.53 5.26 6.30
C PHE A 22 4.64 3.74 6.42
N ILE A 23 5.47 3.11 5.60
CA ILE A 23 5.71 1.66 5.70
C ILE A 23 6.27 1.27 7.08
N GLN A 24 7.20 2.06 7.62
CA GLN A 24 7.74 1.81 8.94
C GLN A 24 6.67 1.97 10.01
N THR A 25 5.81 2.99 9.90
CA THR A 25 4.66 3.14 10.80
C THR A 25 3.74 1.92 10.78
N LEU A 26 3.46 1.34 9.59
CA LEU A 26 2.65 0.12 9.50
C LEU A 26 3.30 -1.07 10.19
N LEU A 27 4.61 -1.23 10.04
CA LEU A 27 5.35 -2.34 10.66
C LEU A 27 5.52 -2.17 12.17
N ASP A 28 5.79 -0.95 12.64
CA ASP A 28 5.82 -0.64 14.08
C ASP A 28 4.47 -1.02 14.74
N ILE A 29 3.35 -0.68 14.08
CA ILE A 29 2.01 -1.04 14.58
C ILE A 29 1.84 -2.56 14.66
N VAL A 30 2.28 -3.32 13.67
CA VAL A 30 2.20 -4.78 13.67
C VAL A 30 3.09 -5.37 14.76
N GLU A 31 4.32 -4.86 14.92
CA GLU A 31 5.28 -5.35 15.93
C GLU A 31 4.77 -5.12 17.35
N GLU A 32 4.23 -3.93 17.61
CA GLU A 32 3.74 -3.56 18.94
C GLU A 32 2.39 -4.20 19.31
N ASN A 33 1.57 -4.57 18.31
CA ASN A 33 0.17 -4.96 18.50
C ASN A 33 -0.24 -6.21 17.70
N ASP A 34 0.65 -7.19 17.53
CA ASP A 34 0.45 -8.40 16.70
C ASP A 34 -0.85 -9.17 17.00
N SER A 35 -1.32 -9.14 18.24
CA SER A 35 -2.56 -9.82 18.62
C SER A 35 -3.84 -9.05 18.27
N GLU A 36 -3.75 -7.74 18.05
CA GLU A 36 -4.92 -6.86 17.85
C GLU A 36 -5.09 -6.45 16.40
N VAL A 37 -3.99 -6.40 15.63
CA VAL A 37 -4.02 -6.04 14.21
C VAL A 37 -3.88 -7.26 13.32
N ASN A 38 -4.57 -7.23 12.18
CA ASN A 38 -4.54 -8.33 11.23
C ASN A 38 -3.87 -7.89 9.93
N ILE A 39 -2.87 -8.68 9.50
CA ILE A 39 -2.26 -8.56 8.18
C ILE A 39 -2.51 -9.83 7.37
N PHE A 40 -2.74 -9.67 6.07
CA PHE A 40 -3.14 -10.73 5.18
C PHE A 40 -2.23 -10.83 3.95
N MET A 41 -2.18 -12.02 3.38
CA MET A 41 -1.43 -12.29 2.16
C MET A 41 -2.07 -11.64 0.93
N ASP A 42 -3.39 -11.63 0.89
CA ASP A 42 -4.19 -11.21 -0.24
C ASP A 42 -5.25 -10.16 0.13
N ASP A 43 -5.84 -9.57 -0.88
CA ASP A 43 -6.91 -8.56 -0.73
C ASP A 43 -8.29 -9.17 -0.45
N THR A 44 -8.42 -10.50 -0.41
CA THR A 44 -9.65 -11.20 -0.02
C THR A 44 -9.71 -11.50 1.47
N PHE A 45 -8.60 -11.25 2.19
CA PHE A 45 -8.44 -11.52 3.62
C PHE A 45 -8.61 -12.99 4.00
N SER A 46 -8.23 -13.88 3.08
CA SER A 46 -8.39 -15.32 3.26
C SER A 46 -7.27 -15.95 4.10
N GLU A 47 -6.05 -15.46 3.96
CA GLU A 47 -4.87 -15.98 4.61
C GLU A 47 -4.20 -14.91 5.49
N LYS A 48 -4.32 -15.09 6.82
CA LYS A 48 -3.62 -14.25 7.79
C LYS A 48 -2.14 -14.63 7.83
N ILE A 49 -1.27 -13.64 7.80
CA ILE A 49 0.18 -13.83 7.89
C ILE A 49 0.73 -13.12 9.14
N THR A 50 1.94 -13.52 9.55
CA THR A 50 2.66 -12.91 10.67
C THR A 50 3.75 -11.97 10.18
N LEU A 51 4.25 -11.11 11.06
CA LEU A 51 5.39 -10.24 10.75
C LEU A 51 6.62 -11.05 10.31
N SER A 52 6.88 -12.19 10.95
CA SER A 52 7.99 -13.09 10.58
C SER A 52 7.85 -13.64 9.14
N ASP A 53 6.64 -13.87 8.67
CA ASP A 53 6.39 -14.29 7.27
C ASP A 53 6.70 -13.14 6.30
N VAL A 54 6.33 -11.91 6.68
CA VAL A 54 6.66 -10.69 5.90
C VAL A 54 8.17 -10.50 5.85
N GLU A 55 8.86 -10.55 6.98
CA GLU A 55 10.32 -10.42 7.05
C GLU A 55 11.04 -11.50 6.24
N THR A 56 10.60 -12.75 6.32
CA THR A 56 11.19 -13.85 5.54
C THR A 56 11.08 -13.61 4.03
N ARG A 57 10.03 -12.95 3.58
CA ARG A 57 9.84 -12.61 2.16
C ARG A 57 10.65 -11.40 1.73
N LEU A 58 10.85 -10.44 2.64
CA LEU A 58 11.54 -9.19 2.37
C LEU A 58 13.06 -9.33 2.51
N ASN A 59 13.50 -10.18 3.46
CA ASN A 59 14.90 -10.46 3.65
C ASN A 59 15.35 -11.46 2.57
N SER A 60 15.91 -10.95 1.48
CA SER A 60 16.68 -11.81 0.59
C SER A 60 17.89 -12.34 1.36
N VAL A 61 17.86 -13.63 1.64
CA VAL A 61 19.01 -14.33 2.23
C VAL A 61 19.99 -14.61 1.08
N ASP A 62 20.91 -13.69 0.85
CA ASP A 62 22.01 -13.94 -0.09
C ASP A 62 23.05 -14.84 0.57
N THR A 63 23.19 -16.03 0.02
CA THR A 63 24.23 -16.98 0.42
C THR A 63 25.44 -16.70 -0.43
N ILE A 64 26.45 -16.02 0.11
CA ILE A 64 27.73 -15.81 -0.58
C ILE A 64 28.71 -16.88 -0.09
N THR A 65 29.24 -17.63 -1.03
CA THR A 65 30.37 -18.52 -0.78
C THR A 65 31.66 -17.68 -0.81
N VAL A 66 32.28 -17.51 0.34
CA VAL A 66 33.59 -16.82 0.46
C VAL A 66 34.66 -17.90 0.57
N ILE A 67 35.62 -17.87 -0.33
CA ILE A 67 36.81 -18.73 -0.26
C ILE A 67 37.81 -18.03 0.64
N ASP A 68 38.22 -18.70 1.70
CA ASP A 68 39.29 -18.22 2.58
C ASP A 68 40.61 -18.20 1.78
N PRO A 69 41.29 -17.05 1.65
CA PRO A 69 42.49 -16.94 0.86
C PRO A 69 43.66 -17.74 1.41
N ASP A 70 43.65 -18.10 2.71
CA ASP A 70 44.77 -18.81 3.35
C ASP A 70 44.55 -20.33 3.38
N THR A 71 43.31 -20.79 3.53
CA THR A 71 42.98 -22.22 3.64
C THR A 71 42.35 -22.81 2.40
N TYR A 72 41.88 -21.99 1.45
CA TYR A 72 41.11 -22.36 0.26
C TYR A 72 39.80 -23.13 0.59
N GLU A 73 39.34 -23.05 1.83
CA GLU A 73 38.07 -23.64 2.23
C GLU A 73 36.91 -22.70 1.87
N GLU A 74 35.83 -23.29 1.37
CA GLU A 74 34.59 -22.57 1.08
C GLU A 74 33.78 -22.36 2.34
N HIS A 75 33.64 -21.11 2.78
CA HIS A 75 32.75 -20.74 3.88
C HIS A 75 31.49 -20.10 3.35
N THR A 76 30.36 -20.67 3.68
CA THR A 76 29.06 -20.10 3.37
C THR A 76 28.75 -18.98 4.35
N LYS A 77 28.78 -17.73 3.90
CA LYS A 77 28.39 -16.58 4.70
C LYS A 77 26.96 -16.18 4.33
N ILE A 78 26.05 -16.27 5.27
CA ILE A 78 24.69 -15.81 5.12
C ILE A 78 24.70 -14.29 5.39
N ILE A 79 24.42 -13.49 4.38
CA ILE A 79 24.23 -12.05 4.51
C ILE A 79 22.71 -11.82 4.54
N LYS A 80 22.23 -11.37 5.70
CA LYS A 80 20.87 -10.83 5.81
C LYS A 80 20.94 -9.39 5.33
N ASN A 81 20.34 -9.10 4.20
CA ASN A 81 20.16 -7.72 3.76
C ASN A 81 18.95 -7.15 4.50
N ASP A 82 19.16 -6.10 5.27
CA ASP A 82 18.07 -5.36 5.89
C ASP A 82 17.15 -4.80 4.79
N PHE A 83 15.86 -4.88 5.02
CA PHE A 83 14.87 -4.40 4.06
C PHE A 83 15.05 -2.91 3.80
N ASN A 84 15.17 -2.54 2.53
CA ASN A 84 15.26 -1.14 2.14
C ASN A 84 13.86 -0.53 2.01
N TRP A 85 13.44 0.25 2.99
CA TRP A 85 12.15 0.96 3.01
C TRP A 85 11.91 1.85 1.80
N MET A 86 12.99 2.36 1.19
CA MET A 86 12.90 3.18 -0.03
C MET A 86 12.47 2.38 -1.25
N ALA A 87 12.47 1.04 -1.19
CA ALA A 87 11.96 0.20 -2.25
C ALA A 87 10.42 0.25 -2.36
N VAL A 88 9.74 0.73 -1.32
CA VAL A 88 8.28 0.91 -1.34
C VAL A 88 7.95 2.24 -2.00
N THR A 89 7.58 2.19 -3.27
CA THR A 89 7.28 3.37 -4.10
C THR A 89 5.79 3.62 -4.26
N LYS A 90 4.95 2.68 -3.85
CA LYS A 90 3.49 2.75 -4.02
C LYS A 90 2.77 2.10 -2.86
N PHE A 91 1.54 2.55 -2.63
CA PHE A 91 0.59 1.89 -1.73
C PHE A 91 -0.70 1.60 -2.50
N ARG A 92 -1.25 0.40 -2.29
CA ARG A 92 -2.56 0.04 -2.81
C ARG A 92 -3.59 0.21 -1.70
N VAL A 93 -4.70 0.85 -2.02
CA VAL A 93 -5.83 1.02 -1.11
C VAL A 93 -7.04 0.28 -1.70
N LYS A 94 -7.62 -0.62 -0.92
CA LYS A 94 -8.89 -1.27 -1.24
C LYS A 94 -10.00 -0.53 -0.52
N GLU A 95 -11.00 -0.09 -1.28
CA GLU A 95 -12.12 0.71 -0.80
C GLU A 95 -13.45 0.07 -1.20
N ASP A 96 -14.42 0.12 -0.29
CA ASP A 96 -15.81 -0.11 -0.58
C ASP A 96 -16.58 1.22 -0.61
N TRP A 97 -17.33 1.39 -1.67
CA TRP A 97 -18.22 2.52 -1.88
C TRP A 97 -19.63 2.05 -1.63
N VAL A 98 -20.21 2.50 -0.53
CA VAL A 98 -21.53 2.09 -0.06
C VAL A 98 -22.46 3.29 -0.16
N PHE A 99 -23.60 3.08 -0.82
CA PHE A 99 -24.67 4.07 -0.80
C PHE A 99 -25.49 3.89 0.49
N ASP A 100 -25.56 4.93 1.28
CA ASP A 100 -26.39 5.00 2.47
C ASP A 100 -27.75 5.59 2.09
N GLU A 101 -28.80 4.77 2.13
CA GLU A 101 -30.15 5.16 1.75
C GLU A 101 -30.78 6.15 2.76
N GLU A 102 -30.37 6.12 4.04
CA GLU A 102 -30.91 7.02 5.06
C GLU A 102 -30.43 8.44 4.87
N THR A 103 -29.15 8.60 4.57
CA THR A 103 -28.52 9.91 4.36
C THR A 103 -28.47 10.33 2.89
N SER A 104 -28.82 9.41 1.98
CA SER A 104 -28.70 9.58 0.52
C SER A 104 -27.29 10.01 0.07
N THR A 105 -26.26 9.52 0.76
CA THR A 105 -24.84 9.82 0.49
C THR A 105 -24.06 8.59 0.15
N MET A 106 -22.99 8.78 -0.63
CA MET A 106 -21.95 7.74 -0.85
C MET A 106 -20.93 7.79 0.27
N VAL A 107 -20.79 6.69 0.99
CA VAL A 107 -19.78 6.53 2.05
C VAL A 107 -18.66 5.65 1.55
N VAL A 108 -17.43 6.16 1.64
CA VAL A 108 -16.24 5.39 1.30
C VAL A 108 -15.65 4.76 2.54
N ARG A 109 -15.48 3.45 2.52
CA ARG A 109 -14.84 2.70 3.60
C ARG A 109 -13.54 2.09 3.09
N ILE A 110 -12.43 2.46 3.70
CA ILE A 110 -11.16 1.83 3.43
C ILE A 110 -11.14 0.48 4.13
N LEU A 111 -10.87 -0.59 3.37
CA LEU A 111 -10.80 -1.96 3.88
C LEU A 111 -9.36 -2.40 4.13
N ALA A 112 -8.45 -2.06 3.22
CA ALA A 112 -7.06 -2.45 3.36
C ALA A 112 -6.10 -1.43 2.73
N ILE A 113 -4.91 -1.41 3.30
CA ILE A 113 -3.75 -0.72 2.72
C ILE A 113 -2.63 -1.75 2.54
N ALA A 114 -2.01 -1.75 1.36
CA ALA A 114 -0.92 -2.66 1.04
C ALA A 114 0.27 -1.90 0.47
N PRO A 115 1.44 -1.98 1.12
CA PRO A 115 2.70 -1.51 0.54
C PRO A 115 3.04 -2.34 -0.69
N ILE A 116 3.48 -1.68 -1.76
CA ILE A 116 3.85 -2.30 -3.04
C ILE A 116 5.34 -2.12 -3.27
N MET A 117 6.00 -3.23 -3.52
CA MET A 117 7.41 -3.24 -3.92
C MET A 117 7.55 -3.67 -5.37
N ASP A 118 8.61 -3.17 -6.01
CA ASP A 118 9.01 -3.62 -7.33
C ASP A 118 9.81 -4.93 -7.21
N VAL A 119 9.42 -5.94 -7.97
CA VAL A 119 10.11 -7.22 -8.03
C VAL A 119 11.13 -7.17 -9.16
N ILE A 120 12.39 -7.36 -8.80
CA ILE A 120 13.53 -7.38 -9.71
C ILE A 120 14.10 -8.80 -9.70
N ASP A 121 14.45 -9.34 -10.88
CA ASP A 121 15.09 -10.65 -10.95
C ASP A 121 16.60 -10.58 -10.64
N ASP A 122 17.26 -11.74 -10.54
CA ASP A 122 18.70 -11.86 -10.25
C ASP A 122 19.58 -11.16 -11.29
N ASN A 123 19.04 -10.87 -12.48
CA ASN A 123 19.74 -10.15 -13.56
C ASN A 123 19.46 -8.63 -13.53
N GLY A 124 18.75 -8.13 -12.53
CA GLY A 124 18.38 -6.72 -12.42
C GLY A 124 17.20 -6.28 -13.29
N ASN A 125 16.48 -7.22 -13.92
CA ASN A 125 15.32 -6.87 -14.75
C ASN A 125 14.05 -6.76 -13.91
N TYR A 126 13.26 -5.72 -14.20
CA TYR A 126 11.95 -5.54 -13.59
C TYR A 126 10.98 -6.65 -14.03
N ARG A 127 10.40 -7.37 -13.07
CA ARG A 127 9.43 -8.46 -13.27
C ARG A 127 7.99 -8.02 -13.02
N GLY A 128 7.79 -7.03 -12.16
CA GLY A 128 6.46 -6.55 -11.83
C GLY A 128 6.38 -5.90 -10.46
N GLN A 129 5.17 -5.76 -9.97
CA GLN A 129 4.87 -5.19 -8.65
C GLN A 129 4.12 -6.20 -7.81
N GLN A 130 4.52 -6.36 -6.57
CA GLN A 130 3.91 -7.24 -5.60
C GLN A 130 3.54 -6.48 -4.33
N ALA A 131 2.38 -6.80 -3.75
CA ALA A 131 2.03 -6.35 -2.42
C ALA A 131 2.85 -7.16 -1.39
N MET A 132 3.39 -6.46 -0.40
CA MET A 132 4.12 -7.09 0.70
C MET A 132 3.16 -7.82 1.63
N PHE A 133 2.13 -7.13 2.04
CA PHE A 133 1.01 -7.61 2.86
C PHE A 133 -0.18 -6.66 2.66
N TYR A 134 -1.33 -7.06 3.15
CA TYR A 134 -2.53 -6.24 3.24
C TYR A 134 -2.85 -5.98 4.71
N ALA A 135 -2.67 -4.74 5.16
CA ALA A 135 -3.08 -4.29 6.48
C ALA A 135 -4.60 -4.07 6.48
N TYR A 136 -5.34 -4.76 7.35
CA TYR A 136 -6.78 -4.55 7.48
C TYR A 136 -7.05 -3.22 8.18
N TYR A 137 -7.49 -2.23 7.43
CA TYR A 137 -7.56 -0.83 7.88
C TYR A 137 -8.35 -0.61 9.15
N PRO A 138 -9.53 -1.25 9.36
CA PRO A 138 -10.29 -1.05 10.60
C PRO A 138 -9.51 -1.40 11.87
N ASP A 139 -8.65 -2.42 11.84
CA ASP A 139 -7.82 -2.79 12.99
C ASP A 139 -6.66 -1.81 13.20
N PHE A 140 -6.11 -1.27 12.11
CA PHE A 140 -5.02 -0.31 12.16
C PHE A 140 -5.46 1.10 12.54
N ARG A 141 -6.70 1.46 12.27
CA ARG A 141 -7.23 2.81 12.46
C ARG A 141 -6.98 3.40 13.85
N PRO A 142 -7.25 2.70 14.98
CA PRO A 142 -7.00 3.23 16.32
C PRO A 142 -5.54 3.59 16.59
N TYR A 143 -4.61 2.93 15.91
CA TYR A 143 -3.18 3.18 16.01
C TYR A 143 -2.74 4.30 15.06
N LEU A 144 -3.23 4.31 13.82
CA LEU A 144 -2.95 5.37 12.84
C LEU A 144 -3.37 6.76 13.34
N MET A 145 -4.42 6.84 14.17
CA MET A 145 -4.84 8.07 14.86
C MET A 145 -3.80 8.58 15.87
N LYS A 146 -2.87 7.76 16.34
CA LYS A 146 -1.82 8.14 17.31
C LYS A 146 -0.51 8.54 16.63
N HIS A 147 -0.32 8.17 15.36
CA HIS A 147 0.89 8.47 14.60
C HIS A 147 0.74 9.75 13.79
N GLU A 148 1.53 10.76 14.16
CA GLU A 148 1.56 12.04 13.48
C GLU A 148 2.27 11.93 12.12
N VAL A 149 1.81 12.73 11.17
CA VAL A 149 2.37 12.85 9.82
C VAL A 149 3.00 14.24 9.66
N PHE A 150 4.15 14.29 9.01
CA PHE A 150 4.74 15.56 8.61
C PHE A 150 3.81 16.29 7.63
N ASN A 151 3.36 17.48 8.03
CA ASN A 151 2.52 18.34 7.18
C ASN A 151 3.39 19.42 6.50
N PRO A 152 3.70 19.27 5.19
CA PRO A 152 4.58 20.21 4.49
C PRO A 152 3.95 21.59 4.25
N VAL A 153 2.65 21.72 4.48
CA VAL A 153 1.90 22.97 4.20
C VAL A 153 1.76 23.83 5.45
N ASN A 154 1.64 23.20 6.63
CA ASN A 154 1.41 23.91 7.87
C ASN A 154 1.94 23.12 9.08
N ASP A 155 3.15 23.44 9.54
CA ASP A 155 3.77 22.83 10.71
C ASP A 155 2.99 23.01 12.02
N ALA A 156 2.11 24.01 12.09
CA ALA A 156 1.30 24.28 13.28
C ALA A 156 0.10 23.35 13.41
N GLN A 157 -0.34 22.73 12.32
CA GLN A 157 -1.44 21.78 12.31
C GLN A 157 -0.92 20.35 12.35
N ARG A 158 -1.05 19.72 13.49
CA ARG A 158 -0.76 18.29 13.63
C ARG A 158 -1.83 17.49 12.90
N MET A 159 -1.38 16.57 12.07
CA MET A 159 -2.23 15.63 11.33
C MET A 159 -1.77 14.22 11.64
N THR A 160 -2.72 13.30 11.65
CA THR A 160 -2.47 11.88 11.83
C THR A 160 -2.60 11.13 10.50
N TRP A 161 -2.13 9.89 10.45
CA TRP A 161 -2.34 9.05 9.26
C TRP A 161 -3.81 8.78 9.01
N ASP A 162 -4.64 8.66 10.07
CA ASP A 162 -6.09 8.53 9.91
C ASP A 162 -6.68 9.77 9.23
N ASP A 163 -6.26 10.99 9.61
CA ASP A 163 -6.71 12.23 8.95
C ASP A 163 -6.36 12.26 7.45
N ILE A 164 -5.16 11.80 7.08
CA ILE A 164 -4.74 11.72 5.67
C ILE A 164 -5.68 10.83 4.87
N PHE A 165 -6.06 9.67 5.43
CA PHE A 165 -6.92 8.71 4.75
C PHE A 165 -8.38 9.11 4.74
N GLU A 166 -8.94 9.58 5.86
CA GLU A 166 -10.35 9.97 5.98
C GLU A 166 -10.65 11.24 5.18
N MET A 167 -9.77 12.25 5.24
CA MET A 167 -9.91 13.48 4.45
C MET A 167 -9.41 13.32 3.02
N ARG A 168 -8.89 12.13 2.65
CA ARG A 168 -8.37 11.80 1.32
C ARG A 168 -7.29 12.79 0.82
N LEU A 169 -6.38 13.17 1.71
CA LEU A 169 -5.30 14.11 1.41
C LEU A 169 -4.13 13.42 0.70
N PHE A 170 -4.43 12.65 -0.31
CA PHE A 170 -3.46 11.95 -1.15
C PHE A 170 -3.92 11.94 -2.61
N SER A 171 -2.97 11.93 -3.51
CA SER A 171 -3.21 11.70 -4.93
C SER A 171 -3.17 10.21 -5.25
N SER A 172 -4.16 9.73 -5.99
CA SER A 172 -4.25 8.32 -6.37
C SER A 172 -4.98 8.14 -7.70
N TYR A 173 -4.74 7.00 -8.33
CA TYR A 173 -5.48 6.57 -9.51
C TYR A 173 -6.16 5.22 -9.27
N ILE A 174 -7.29 4.99 -9.92
CA ILE A 174 -8.00 3.72 -9.84
C ILE A 174 -7.26 2.69 -10.70
N MET A 175 -6.91 1.56 -10.10
CA MET A 175 -6.27 0.43 -10.78
C MET A 175 -7.27 -0.62 -11.23
N LYS A 176 -8.34 -0.79 -10.45
CA LYS A 176 -9.36 -1.82 -10.65
C LYS A 176 -10.67 -1.41 -9.99
N GLU A 177 -11.76 -1.65 -10.64
CA GLU A 177 -13.10 -1.71 -10.03
C GLU A 177 -13.59 -3.16 -9.96
N SER A 178 -14.63 -3.41 -9.17
CA SER A 178 -15.27 -4.73 -9.13
C SER A 178 -15.88 -5.05 -10.49
N ASN A 179 -15.41 -6.11 -11.14
CA ASN A 179 -15.90 -6.58 -12.42
C ASN A 179 -15.95 -8.11 -12.46
N ILE A 180 -16.81 -8.66 -13.30
CA ILE A 180 -17.08 -10.11 -13.41
C ILE A 180 -15.81 -10.93 -13.74
N GLN A 181 -14.88 -10.35 -14.46
CA GLN A 181 -13.67 -11.04 -14.93
C GLN A 181 -12.46 -10.76 -14.04
N ASP A 182 -12.64 -10.01 -12.95
CA ASP A 182 -11.61 -9.60 -12.00
C ASP A 182 -10.39 -8.93 -12.65
N ARG A 183 -10.60 -8.26 -13.82
CA ARG A 183 -9.53 -7.61 -14.58
C ARG A 183 -9.15 -6.26 -13.98
N ARG A 184 -7.86 -5.95 -14.04
CA ARG A 184 -7.30 -4.63 -13.77
C ARG A 184 -7.39 -3.78 -15.05
N ILE A 185 -7.42 -2.46 -14.91
CA ILE A 185 -7.44 -1.55 -16.07
C ILE A 185 -6.29 -1.85 -17.02
N LYS A 186 -5.08 -2.14 -16.51
CA LYS A 186 -3.91 -2.49 -17.32
C LYS A 186 -4.05 -3.75 -18.17
N ASP A 187 -5.00 -4.62 -17.87
CA ASP A 187 -5.20 -5.89 -18.56
C ASP A 187 -6.02 -5.68 -19.88
N TYR A 188 -6.67 -4.54 -20.03
CA TYR A 188 -7.43 -4.19 -21.23
C TYR A 188 -7.15 -2.79 -21.79
N SER A 189 -6.40 -1.96 -21.07
CA SER A 189 -6.03 -0.61 -21.50
C SER A 189 -4.59 -0.29 -21.09
N THR A 190 -3.83 0.41 -21.90
CA THR A 190 -2.40 0.68 -21.66
C THR A 190 -2.05 2.15 -21.86
N GLY A 191 -0.97 2.60 -21.23
CA GLY A 191 -0.46 3.96 -21.40
C GLY A 191 -1.44 5.03 -20.98
N GLN A 192 -1.69 6.03 -21.85
CA GLN A 192 -2.60 7.13 -21.59
C GLN A 192 -4.06 6.67 -21.47
N ASP A 193 -4.46 5.68 -22.26
CA ASP A 193 -5.83 5.16 -22.24
C ASP A 193 -6.17 4.54 -20.89
N ALA A 194 -5.21 3.92 -20.21
CA ALA A 194 -5.41 3.38 -18.85
C ALA A 194 -5.64 4.50 -17.82
N LEU A 195 -5.01 5.66 -17.99
CA LEU A 195 -5.24 6.82 -17.12
C LEU A 195 -6.62 7.44 -17.40
N LEU A 196 -7.00 7.57 -18.66
CA LEU A 196 -8.32 8.07 -19.06
C LEU A 196 -9.43 7.14 -18.54
N GLU A 197 -9.22 5.84 -18.60
CA GLU A 197 -10.17 4.85 -18.06
C GLU A 197 -10.29 4.96 -16.52
N SER A 198 -9.19 5.19 -15.82
CA SER A 198 -9.19 5.46 -14.38
C SER A 198 -10.01 6.72 -14.04
N GLU A 199 -9.84 7.81 -14.80
CA GLU A 199 -10.62 9.04 -14.62
C GLU A 199 -12.10 8.84 -15.00
N ARG A 200 -12.40 8.09 -16.06
CA ARG A 200 -13.78 7.75 -16.45
C ARG A 200 -14.51 7.02 -15.31
N ILE A 201 -13.87 6.01 -14.69
CA ILE A 201 -14.46 5.28 -13.56
C ILE A 201 -14.69 6.22 -12.38
N LYS A 202 -13.76 7.12 -12.11
CA LYS A 202 -13.88 8.12 -11.04
C LYS A 202 -15.05 9.08 -11.31
N GLU A 203 -15.20 9.55 -12.55
CA GLU A 203 -16.32 10.40 -12.96
C GLU A 203 -17.66 9.66 -12.88
N GLU A 204 -17.71 8.39 -13.26
CA GLU A 204 -18.93 7.57 -13.13
C GLU A 204 -19.38 7.42 -11.67
N ILE A 205 -18.44 7.19 -10.75
CA ILE A 205 -18.72 7.11 -9.31
C ILE A 205 -19.27 8.45 -8.83
N PHE A 206 -18.62 9.57 -9.20
CA PHE A 206 -19.07 10.92 -8.84
C PHE A 206 -20.44 11.25 -9.43
N THR A 207 -20.67 10.89 -10.70
CA THR A 207 -21.95 11.12 -11.36
C THR A 207 -23.09 10.31 -10.74
N LYS A 208 -22.81 9.06 -10.31
CA LYS A 208 -23.78 8.25 -9.57
C LYS A 208 -24.19 8.94 -8.26
N GLU A 209 -23.22 9.43 -7.50
CA GLU A 209 -23.47 10.19 -6.28
C GLU A 209 -24.33 11.42 -6.57
N HIS A 210 -23.94 12.24 -7.53
CA HIS A 210 -24.68 13.46 -7.92
C HIS A 210 -26.12 13.15 -8.37
N ASN A 211 -26.32 12.10 -9.17
CA ASN A 211 -27.65 11.74 -9.69
C ASN A 211 -28.60 11.25 -8.59
N LEU A 212 -28.06 10.69 -7.49
CA LEU A 212 -28.87 10.27 -6.33
C LEU A 212 -29.45 11.46 -5.56
N TRP A 213 -28.85 12.66 -5.69
CA TRP A 213 -29.36 13.90 -5.10
C TRP A 213 -30.43 14.60 -5.95
N SER A 214 -30.67 14.12 -7.15
CA SER A 214 -31.55 14.79 -8.13
C SER A 214 -33.00 14.27 -8.11
N TYR A 215 -33.36 13.44 -7.13
CA TYR A 215 -34.73 12.89 -6.97
C TYR A 215 -35.37 13.38 -5.68
#